data_be28162b1955dd16f7952aec2a9afc71
#
_entry.id   be28162b1955dd16f7952aec2a9afc71
#
_cell.length_a   1.000
_cell.length_b   1.000
_cell.length_c   1.000
_cell.angle_alpha   90.00
_cell.angle_beta   90.00
_cell.angle_gamma   90.00
#
_symmetry.space_group_name_H-M   'P 1'
#
loop_
_entity.id
_entity.type
_entity.pdbx_description
1 polymer ?
#
loop_
_entity_poly.entity_id
_entity_poly.type
_entity_poly.pdbx_seq_one_letter_code
_entity_poly.pdbx_strand_id
1 'polypeptide(L)'
;NIKGESLGNVHFAIDYLVNPDSYDLGEKVAIIGAGNSAMDVARTALRKGAREVTVYTHSEKVRASVREVEYAQIDGVNFEYCKSPVELTDKGPIFADIIINEDGEKMVQAGTEKLYPADTTFIAVSQGPKDKIVSTTQGIDVNQRGLITVDENGKTTRSGIFAAGDVVNGAKTVVEAVKFSKAVADAMDEYMQTL
;
A
#
# COMPACT_ATOMS: atom_id res chain seq x y z
N ASN A 1 11.53 7.31 0.94
CA ASN A 1 12.76 6.52 0.71
C ASN A 1 13.34 6.12 2.06
N ILE A 2 13.55 4.85 2.29
CA ILE A 2 14.19 4.30 3.50
C ILE A 2 15.60 3.91 3.10
N LYS A 3 16.59 4.22 3.93
CA LYS A 3 17.97 3.80 3.68
C LYS A 3 18.02 2.27 3.57
N GLY A 4 18.65 1.74 2.52
CA GLY A 4 18.77 0.29 2.26
C GLY A 4 17.67 -0.30 1.35
N GLU A 5 16.76 0.47 0.78
CA GLU A 5 15.71 -0.03 -0.13
C GLU A 5 16.23 -0.80 -1.35
N SER A 6 17.48 -0.58 -1.75
CA SER A 6 18.10 -1.22 -2.91
C SER A 6 18.92 -2.48 -2.58
N LEU A 7 18.90 -2.95 -1.33
CA LEU A 7 19.57 -4.18 -0.94
C LEU A 7 18.94 -5.41 -1.60
N GLY A 8 19.74 -6.43 -1.88
CA GLY A 8 19.30 -7.64 -2.58
C GLY A 8 18.26 -8.48 -1.84
N ASN A 9 18.15 -8.32 -0.52
CA ASN A 9 17.14 -8.97 0.33
C ASN A 9 15.91 -8.08 0.61
N VAL A 10 15.81 -6.92 -0.05
CA VAL A 10 14.68 -5.99 0.08
C VAL A 10 13.89 -5.96 -1.22
N HIS A 11 12.60 -6.17 -1.14
CA HIS A 11 11.72 -6.28 -2.32
C HIS A 11 10.44 -5.47 -2.13
N PHE A 12 9.82 -5.07 -3.24
CA PHE A 12 8.49 -4.46 -3.20
C PHE A 12 7.40 -5.54 -3.25
N ALA A 13 6.39 -5.37 -2.42
CA ALA A 13 5.25 -6.28 -2.31
C ALA A 13 4.58 -6.56 -3.65
N ILE A 14 4.41 -5.52 -4.47
CA ILE A 14 3.72 -5.63 -5.76
C ILE A 14 4.50 -6.50 -6.76
N ASP A 15 5.83 -6.43 -6.76
CA ASP A 15 6.67 -7.23 -7.67
C ASP A 15 6.67 -8.69 -7.23
N TYR A 16 6.77 -8.93 -5.91
CA TYR A 16 6.69 -10.27 -5.36
C TYR A 16 5.35 -10.95 -5.68
N LEU A 17 4.22 -10.27 -5.52
CA LEU A 17 2.90 -10.84 -5.76
C LEU A 17 2.63 -11.19 -7.24
N VAL A 18 3.37 -10.60 -8.18
CA VAL A 18 3.28 -10.94 -9.61
C VAL A 18 3.87 -12.34 -9.89
N ASN A 19 5.01 -12.66 -9.26
CA ASN A 19 5.67 -13.97 -9.45
C ASN A 19 6.40 -14.42 -8.17
N PRO A 20 5.69 -14.93 -7.17
CA PRO A 20 6.29 -15.33 -5.89
C PRO A 20 7.33 -16.43 -6.00
N ASP A 21 7.24 -17.27 -7.05
CA ASP A 21 8.14 -18.41 -7.24
C ASP A 21 9.57 -18.02 -7.63
N SER A 22 9.78 -16.78 -8.02
CA SER A 22 11.11 -16.27 -8.39
C SER A 22 11.94 -15.77 -7.21
N TYR A 23 11.40 -15.83 -5.99
CA TYR A 23 12.06 -15.30 -4.79
C TYR A 23 12.48 -16.42 -3.83
N ASP A 24 13.71 -16.35 -3.35
CA ASP A 24 14.18 -17.15 -2.21
C ASP A 24 14.01 -16.30 -0.94
N LEU A 25 13.08 -16.68 -0.09
CA LEU A 25 12.66 -15.88 1.06
C LEU A 25 13.48 -16.13 2.32
N GLY A 26 14.17 -17.26 2.40
CA GLY A 26 14.73 -17.72 3.66
C GLY A 26 13.65 -18.14 4.66
N GLU A 27 13.99 -18.16 5.95
CA GLU A 27 13.10 -18.62 7.02
C GLU A 27 12.28 -17.47 7.64
N LYS A 28 12.88 -16.27 7.73
CA LYS A 28 12.30 -15.10 8.41
C LYS A 28 12.01 -13.97 7.44
N VAL A 29 10.77 -13.54 7.42
CA VAL A 29 10.29 -12.49 6.52
C VAL A 29 9.71 -11.33 7.32
N ALA A 30 10.22 -10.12 7.08
CA ALA A 30 9.69 -8.88 7.60
C ALA A 30 8.88 -8.15 6.52
N ILE A 31 7.70 -7.62 6.88
CA ILE A 31 6.83 -6.89 5.96
C ILE A 31 6.54 -5.50 6.54
N ILE A 32 6.93 -4.46 5.83
CA ILE A 32 6.72 -3.06 6.21
C ILE A 32 5.45 -2.54 5.57
N GLY A 33 4.46 -2.24 6.38
CA GLY A 33 3.12 -1.82 5.96
C GLY A 33 2.07 -2.86 6.31
N ALA A 34 0.82 -2.43 6.49
CA ALA A 34 -0.26 -3.26 7.02
C ALA A 34 -1.60 -3.02 6.28
N GLY A 35 -1.54 -2.86 4.97
CA GLY A 35 -2.70 -2.87 4.07
C GLY A 35 -3.03 -4.29 3.57
N ASN A 36 -4.07 -4.43 2.73
CA ASN A 36 -4.44 -5.72 2.14
C ASN A 36 -3.28 -6.39 1.40
N SER A 37 -2.51 -5.64 0.61
CA SER A 37 -1.32 -6.19 -0.08
C SER A 37 -0.28 -6.76 0.88
N ALA A 38 -0.11 -6.18 2.08
CA ALA A 38 0.78 -6.74 3.10
C ALA A 38 0.26 -8.09 3.62
N MET A 39 -1.06 -8.25 3.77
CA MET A 39 -1.67 -9.53 4.14
C MET A 39 -1.46 -10.57 3.05
N ASP A 40 -1.63 -10.19 1.78
CA ASP A 40 -1.40 -11.09 0.64
C ASP A 40 0.06 -11.57 0.59
N VAL A 41 1.03 -10.65 0.77
CA VAL A 41 2.46 -10.99 0.85
C VAL A 41 2.73 -11.93 2.01
N ALA A 42 2.22 -11.62 3.21
CA ALA A 42 2.48 -12.41 4.42
C ALA A 42 1.98 -13.85 4.27
N ARG A 43 0.74 -14.01 3.83
CA ARG A 43 0.12 -15.31 3.63
C ARG A 43 0.78 -16.10 2.49
N THR A 44 1.21 -15.40 1.42
CA THR A 44 1.94 -16.02 0.33
C THR A 44 3.32 -16.48 0.79
N ALA A 45 4.04 -15.68 1.57
CA ALA A 45 5.35 -16.02 2.10
C ALA A 45 5.31 -17.30 2.97
N LEU A 46 4.32 -17.42 3.86
CA LEU A 46 4.11 -18.65 4.65
C LEU A 46 3.86 -19.87 3.76
N ARG A 47 3.02 -19.74 2.72
CA ARG A 47 2.74 -20.84 1.77
C ARG A 47 3.95 -21.19 0.91
N LYS A 48 4.88 -20.27 0.72
CA LYS A 48 6.15 -20.49 0.01
C LYS A 48 7.28 -20.99 0.90
N GLY A 49 7.00 -21.26 2.19
CA GLY A 49 7.92 -21.98 3.07
C GLY A 49 8.62 -21.10 4.11
N ALA A 50 8.35 -19.81 4.19
CA ALA A 50 8.81 -18.98 5.29
C ALA A 50 8.24 -19.53 6.62
N ARG A 51 9.08 -19.59 7.66
CA ARG A 51 8.68 -20.13 8.98
C ARG A 51 8.16 -19.06 9.93
N GLU A 52 8.72 -17.87 9.79
CA GLU A 52 8.35 -16.71 10.62
C GLU A 52 8.09 -15.51 9.71
N VAL A 53 6.87 -15.00 9.75
CA VAL A 53 6.46 -13.82 8.98
C VAL A 53 5.88 -12.80 9.94
N THR A 54 6.47 -11.59 9.95
CA THR A 54 6.04 -10.50 10.82
C THR A 54 5.71 -9.24 10.01
N VAL A 55 4.51 -8.71 10.24
CA VAL A 55 4.02 -7.47 9.65
C VAL A 55 4.23 -6.31 10.63
N TYR A 56 4.92 -5.27 10.19
CA TYR A 56 5.25 -4.07 10.96
C TYR A 56 4.39 -2.90 10.51
N THR A 57 3.69 -2.26 11.44
CA THR A 57 2.86 -1.08 11.17
C THR A 57 3.22 0.11 12.05
N HIS A 58 3.14 1.30 11.46
CA HIS A 58 3.34 2.57 12.17
C HIS A 58 2.11 3.01 12.99
N SER A 59 1.08 2.20 13.04
CA SER A 59 -0.20 2.48 13.71
C SER A 59 -0.50 1.42 14.77
N GLU A 60 -1.37 1.76 15.70
CA GLU A 60 -1.94 0.82 16.68
C GLU A 60 -2.91 -0.18 16.05
N LYS A 61 -3.32 0.06 14.80
CA LYS A 61 -4.27 -0.77 14.08
C LYS A 61 -3.77 -1.10 12.68
N VAL A 62 -4.04 -2.31 12.24
CA VAL A 62 -3.84 -2.75 10.87
C VAL A 62 -4.87 -2.07 9.96
N ARG A 63 -4.46 -1.63 8.77
CA ARG A 63 -5.34 -0.95 7.80
C ARG A 63 -6.04 -1.91 6.84
N ALA A 64 -5.59 -3.15 6.77
CA ALA A 64 -6.25 -4.19 5.98
C ALA A 64 -7.67 -4.44 6.50
N SER A 65 -8.53 -5.04 5.68
CA SER A 65 -9.86 -5.45 6.09
C SER A 65 -9.77 -6.44 7.26
N VAL A 66 -10.76 -6.39 8.16
CA VAL A 66 -10.79 -7.27 9.34
C VAL A 66 -10.64 -8.75 8.93
N ARG A 67 -11.32 -9.14 7.87
CA ARG A 67 -11.29 -10.52 7.35
C ARG A 67 -9.89 -10.94 6.88
N GLU A 68 -9.15 -10.07 6.20
CA GLU A 68 -7.78 -10.38 5.75
C GLU A 68 -6.82 -10.48 6.94
N VAL A 69 -7.01 -9.65 7.96
CA VAL A 69 -6.22 -9.73 9.20
C VAL A 69 -6.49 -11.03 9.94
N GLU A 70 -7.75 -11.42 10.09
CA GLU A 70 -8.15 -12.68 10.73
C GLU A 70 -7.52 -13.88 10.00
N TYR A 71 -7.59 -13.92 8.67
CA TYR A 71 -6.97 -15.00 7.90
C TYR A 71 -5.45 -15.01 8.04
N ALA A 72 -4.80 -13.86 8.05
CA ALA A 72 -3.36 -13.78 8.26
C ALA A 72 -2.96 -14.30 9.65
N GLN A 73 -3.74 -13.97 10.69
CA GLN A 73 -3.52 -14.47 12.05
C GLN A 73 -3.72 -15.99 12.15
N ILE A 74 -4.76 -16.52 11.50
CA ILE A 74 -5.01 -17.98 11.44
C ILE A 74 -3.86 -18.71 10.73
N ASP A 75 -3.32 -18.11 9.65
CA ASP A 75 -2.18 -18.64 8.91
C ASP A 75 -0.85 -18.56 9.71
N GLY A 76 -0.80 -17.83 10.84
CA GLY A 76 0.37 -17.73 11.72
C GLY A 76 1.23 -16.48 11.52
N VAL A 77 0.70 -15.43 10.90
CA VAL A 77 1.40 -14.13 10.75
C VAL A 77 1.46 -13.40 12.08
N ASN A 78 2.65 -12.91 12.42
CA ASN A 78 2.87 -12.03 13.58
C ASN A 78 2.68 -10.56 13.22
N PHE A 79 2.30 -9.74 14.20
CA PHE A 79 2.08 -8.30 14.02
C PHE A 79 2.84 -7.51 15.08
N GLU A 80 3.59 -6.50 14.62
CA GLU A 80 4.29 -5.52 15.43
C GLU A 80 3.73 -4.12 15.12
N TYR A 81 3.25 -3.46 16.16
CA TYR A 81 2.57 -2.17 16.06
C TYR A 81 3.47 -1.02 16.46
N CYS A 82 3.13 0.20 16.04
CA CYS A 82 3.83 1.43 16.41
C CYS A 82 5.33 1.37 16.12
N LYS A 83 5.70 0.84 14.96
CA LYS A 83 7.08 0.72 14.48
C LYS A 83 7.32 1.63 13.28
N SER A 84 8.35 2.46 13.35
CA SER A 84 8.82 3.32 12.26
C SER A 84 10.11 2.74 11.66
N PRO A 85 10.15 2.42 10.36
CA PRO A 85 11.38 1.92 9.75
C PRO A 85 12.41 3.05 9.67
N VAL A 86 13.63 2.77 10.13
CA VAL A 86 14.77 3.69 10.14
C VAL A 86 15.76 3.33 9.04
N GLU A 87 16.11 2.07 8.94
CA GLU A 87 17.08 1.54 7.98
C GLU A 87 16.77 0.09 7.66
N LEU A 88 17.06 -0.32 6.44
CA LEU A 88 17.04 -1.71 6.00
C LEU A 88 18.47 -2.21 5.86
N THR A 89 18.75 -3.40 6.35
CA THR A 89 20.07 -4.02 6.33
C THR A 89 20.01 -5.44 5.76
N ASP A 90 21.15 -6.03 5.46
CA ASP A 90 21.26 -7.43 5.06
C ASP A 90 20.84 -8.42 6.15
N LYS A 91 20.71 -7.96 7.40
CA LYS A 91 20.29 -8.77 8.55
C LYS A 91 18.83 -8.55 8.93
N GLY A 92 18.13 -7.66 8.23
CA GLY A 92 16.76 -7.29 8.49
C GLY A 92 16.56 -5.79 8.72
N PRO A 93 15.31 -5.35 8.91
CA PRO A 93 14.99 -3.94 9.15
C PRO A 93 15.34 -3.48 10.57
N ILE A 94 15.68 -2.20 10.67
CA ILE A 94 15.81 -1.48 11.94
C ILE A 94 14.59 -0.59 12.10
N PHE A 95 13.88 -0.75 13.21
CA PHE A 95 12.74 0.09 13.58
C PHE A 95 13.00 0.85 14.85
N ALA A 96 12.46 2.08 14.92
CA ALA A 96 12.26 2.83 16.14
C ALA A 96 10.80 2.71 16.60
N ASP A 97 10.55 2.87 17.90
CA ASP A 97 9.22 2.88 18.46
C ASP A 97 8.49 4.20 18.15
N ILE A 98 7.18 4.13 17.96
CA ILE A 98 6.31 5.29 17.81
C ILE A 98 5.49 5.42 19.08
N ILE A 99 5.50 6.62 19.68
CA ILE A 99 4.58 7.02 20.75
C ILE A 99 3.46 7.84 20.11
N ILE A 100 2.23 7.58 20.53
CA ILE A 100 1.06 8.37 20.16
C ILE A 100 0.69 9.19 21.40
N ASN A 101 0.74 10.52 21.28
CA ASN A 101 0.38 11.42 22.38
C ASN A 101 -1.15 11.49 22.57
N GLU A 102 -1.60 12.22 23.59
CA GLU A 102 -3.02 12.38 23.91
C GLU A 102 -3.81 13.07 22.78
N ASP A 103 -3.14 13.86 21.94
CA ASP A 103 -3.72 14.53 20.77
C ASP A 103 -3.76 13.63 19.55
N GLY A 104 -3.27 12.38 19.62
CA GLY A 104 -3.22 11.42 18.52
C GLY A 104 -2.06 11.63 17.55
N GLU A 105 -1.12 12.53 17.86
CA GLU A 105 0.07 12.75 17.05
C GLU A 105 1.09 11.63 17.27
N LYS A 106 1.71 11.20 16.17
CA LYS A 106 2.72 10.15 16.16
C LYS A 106 4.12 10.74 16.22
N MET A 107 4.87 10.35 17.23
CA MET A 107 6.26 10.75 17.40
C MET A 107 7.18 9.53 17.39
N VAL A 108 8.22 9.55 16.58
CA VAL A 108 9.26 8.53 16.60
C VAL A 108 10.16 8.78 17.80
N GLN A 109 10.32 7.78 18.64
CA GLN A 109 11.14 7.86 19.85
C GLN A 109 12.60 7.57 19.52
N ALA A 110 13.43 8.59 19.54
CA ALA A 110 14.88 8.45 19.35
C ALA A 110 15.50 7.59 20.46
N GLY A 111 16.48 6.75 20.08
CA GLY A 111 17.17 5.86 21.01
C GLY A 111 16.47 4.52 21.27
N THR A 112 15.37 4.25 20.54
CA THR A 112 14.67 2.96 20.57
C THR A 112 14.95 2.08 19.36
N GLU A 113 15.89 2.51 18.52
CA GLU A 113 16.24 1.81 17.28
C GLU A 113 16.72 0.39 17.60
N LYS A 114 16.03 -0.59 17.02
CA LYS A 114 16.31 -2.02 17.21
C LYS A 114 16.28 -2.76 15.89
N LEU A 115 17.26 -3.65 15.70
CA LEU A 115 17.29 -4.60 14.58
C LEU A 115 16.26 -5.71 14.84
N TYR A 116 15.46 -6.00 13.82
CA TYR A 116 14.55 -7.15 13.77
C TYR A 116 15.08 -8.12 12.71
N PRO A 117 15.69 -9.24 13.11
CA PRO A 117 16.34 -10.16 12.19
C PRO A 117 15.35 -10.74 11.18
N ALA A 118 15.70 -10.63 9.90
CA ALA A 118 14.92 -11.20 8.80
C ALA A 118 15.84 -11.50 7.61
N ASP A 119 15.58 -12.60 6.92
CA ASP A 119 16.31 -12.99 5.71
C ASP A 119 15.82 -12.15 4.52
N THR A 120 14.53 -11.86 4.47
CA THR A 120 13.89 -11.04 3.44
C THR A 120 13.02 -9.95 4.05
N THR A 121 13.07 -8.76 3.48
CA THR A 121 12.19 -7.63 3.86
C THR A 121 11.34 -7.19 2.68
N PHE A 122 10.03 -7.14 2.86
CA PHE A 122 9.09 -6.59 1.88
C PHE A 122 8.61 -5.19 2.25
N ILE A 123 8.64 -4.29 1.28
CA ILE A 123 8.03 -2.97 1.37
C ILE A 123 6.62 -3.05 0.78
N ALA A 124 5.60 -3.00 1.65
CA ALA A 124 4.18 -3.09 1.33
C ALA A 124 3.43 -1.78 1.66
N VAL A 125 4.09 -0.66 1.47
CA VAL A 125 3.48 0.67 1.64
C VAL A 125 2.73 1.10 0.39
N SER A 126 1.72 1.96 0.57
CA SER A 126 0.91 2.48 -0.55
C SER A 126 1.79 3.15 -1.59
N GLN A 127 1.56 2.82 -2.85
CA GLN A 127 2.14 3.52 -3.98
C GLN A 127 1.32 4.77 -4.28
N GLY A 128 2.00 5.85 -4.71
CA GLY A 128 1.34 7.04 -5.24
C GLY A 128 0.77 6.80 -6.65
N PRO A 129 -0.18 7.63 -7.09
CA PRO A 129 -0.68 7.57 -8.46
C PRO A 129 0.43 7.84 -9.47
N LYS A 130 0.39 7.15 -10.61
CA LYS A 130 1.26 7.48 -11.75
C LYS A 130 0.72 8.73 -12.42
N ASP A 131 1.47 9.81 -12.41
CA ASP A 131 1.08 11.14 -12.88
C ASP A 131 1.29 11.39 -14.38
N LYS A 132 1.83 10.42 -15.13
CA LYS A 132 2.23 10.60 -16.53
C LYS A 132 1.12 11.18 -17.40
N ILE A 133 -0.13 10.72 -17.26
CA ILE A 133 -1.26 11.23 -18.04
C ILE A 133 -1.52 12.70 -17.73
N VAL A 134 -1.62 13.06 -16.45
CA VAL A 134 -1.92 14.44 -16.03
C VAL A 134 -0.77 15.40 -16.24
N SER A 135 0.48 14.95 -16.07
CA SER A 135 1.68 15.76 -16.32
C SER A 135 1.92 16.08 -17.80
N THR A 136 1.40 15.23 -18.70
CA THR A 136 1.54 15.40 -20.16
C THR A 136 0.28 15.90 -20.86
N THR A 137 -0.84 16.06 -20.14
CA THR A 137 -2.13 16.49 -20.70
C THR A 137 -2.62 17.76 -20.00
N GLN A 138 -2.71 18.87 -20.72
CA GLN A 138 -3.20 20.12 -20.15
C GLN A 138 -4.70 20.08 -19.84
N GLY A 139 -5.10 20.74 -18.76
CA GLY A 139 -6.50 20.96 -18.39
C GLY A 139 -7.14 19.82 -17.60
N ILE A 140 -6.36 18.85 -17.13
CA ILE A 140 -6.80 17.84 -16.17
C ILE A 140 -6.15 18.17 -14.82
N ASP A 141 -6.96 18.61 -13.87
CA ASP A 141 -6.49 18.96 -12.54
C ASP A 141 -6.41 17.73 -11.63
N VAL A 142 -5.50 17.77 -10.68
CA VAL A 142 -5.34 16.77 -9.63
C VAL A 142 -5.43 17.42 -8.25
N ASN A 143 -5.85 16.64 -7.27
CA ASN A 143 -5.85 17.06 -5.87
C ASN A 143 -4.42 16.95 -5.25
N GLN A 144 -4.29 17.33 -3.99
CA GLN A 144 -3.01 17.27 -3.25
C GLN A 144 -2.38 15.87 -3.17
N ARG A 145 -3.15 14.80 -3.44
CA ARG A 145 -2.68 13.42 -3.46
C ARG A 145 -2.28 12.95 -4.86
N GLY A 146 -2.37 13.82 -5.87
CA GLY A 146 -2.12 13.47 -7.28
C GLY A 146 -3.25 12.70 -7.95
N LEU A 147 -4.44 12.61 -7.34
CA LEU A 147 -5.62 11.96 -7.91
C LEU A 147 -6.39 12.96 -8.77
N ILE A 148 -6.96 12.48 -9.90
CA ILE A 148 -7.73 13.31 -10.82
C ILE A 148 -8.97 13.88 -10.11
N THR A 149 -9.16 15.20 -10.22
CA THR A 149 -10.35 15.90 -9.72
C THR A 149 -11.49 15.70 -10.69
N VAL A 150 -12.62 15.23 -10.18
CA VAL A 150 -13.87 15.05 -10.95
C VAL A 150 -15.07 15.58 -10.18
N ASP A 151 -16.16 15.87 -10.88
CA ASP A 151 -17.47 16.11 -10.28
C ASP A 151 -18.17 14.80 -9.87
N GLU A 152 -19.39 14.89 -9.40
CA GLU A 152 -20.22 13.75 -9.00
C GLU A 152 -20.51 12.74 -10.13
N ASN A 153 -20.42 13.19 -11.37
CA ASN A 153 -20.63 12.44 -12.60
C ASN A 153 -19.33 11.89 -13.23
N GLY A 154 -18.19 12.07 -12.55
CA GLY A 154 -16.89 11.65 -13.05
C GLY A 154 -16.31 12.53 -14.15
N LYS A 155 -16.88 13.71 -14.42
CA LYS A 155 -16.32 14.68 -15.39
C LYS A 155 -15.07 15.31 -14.80
N THR A 156 -13.97 15.29 -15.55
CA THR A 156 -12.76 16.01 -15.17
C THR A 156 -12.89 17.51 -15.45
N THR A 157 -11.90 18.29 -15.05
CA THR A 157 -11.81 19.73 -15.37
C THR A 157 -11.67 20.00 -16.87
N ARG A 158 -11.28 18.98 -17.67
CA ARG A 158 -11.23 19.08 -19.13
C ARG A 158 -12.48 18.49 -19.76
N SER A 159 -13.20 19.31 -20.55
CA SER A 159 -14.42 18.91 -21.24
C SER A 159 -14.22 17.65 -22.10
N GLY A 160 -15.20 16.74 -22.08
CA GLY A 160 -15.20 15.49 -22.81
C GLY A 160 -14.29 14.38 -22.24
N ILE A 161 -13.64 14.63 -21.09
CA ILE A 161 -12.84 13.63 -20.40
C ILE A 161 -13.47 13.28 -19.07
N PHE A 162 -13.62 12.01 -18.82
CA PHE A 162 -14.17 11.42 -17.61
C PHE A 162 -13.15 10.51 -16.96
N ALA A 163 -13.22 10.34 -15.63
CA ALA A 163 -12.35 9.45 -14.89
C ALA A 163 -13.11 8.75 -13.76
N ALA A 164 -12.73 7.50 -13.49
CA ALA A 164 -13.30 6.68 -12.43
C ALA A 164 -12.26 5.71 -11.83
N GLY A 165 -12.61 5.07 -10.71
CA GLY A 165 -11.76 4.08 -10.06
C GLY A 165 -10.63 4.68 -9.24
N ASP A 166 -9.51 3.98 -9.15
CA ASP A 166 -8.39 4.32 -8.28
C ASP A 166 -7.72 5.64 -8.64
N VAL A 167 -7.77 6.05 -9.88
CA VAL A 167 -7.21 7.33 -10.35
C VAL A 167 -7.94 8.55 -9.76
N VAL A 168 -9.18 8.35 -9.30
CA VAL A 168 -10.03 9.37 -8.66
C VAL A 168 -10.10 9.19 -7.14
N ASN A 169 -10.36 7.96 -6.70
CA ASN A 169 -10.69 7.65 -5.31
C ASN A 169 -9.49 7.18 -4.49
N GLY A 170 -8.33 6.97 -5.12
CA GLY A 170 -7.20 6.23 -4.55
C GLY A 170 -7.44 4.73 -4.54
N ALA A 171 -6.44 3.97 -4.12
CA ALA A 171 -6.50 2.51 -4.10
C ALA A 171 -7.64 2.02 -3.20
N LYS A 172 -8.62 1.34 -3.79
CA LYS A 172 -9.80 0.77 -3.18
C LYS A 172 -10.12 -0.61 -3.74
N THR A 173 -11.31 -1.14 -3.42
CA THR A 173 -11.75 -2.44 -3.91
C THR A 173 -12.24 -2.37 -5.36
N VAL A 174 -12.14 -3.50 -6.07
CA VAL A 174 -12.70 -3.64 -7.43
C VAL A 174 -14.19 -3.34 -7.46
N VAL A 175 -14.94 -3.73 -6.41
CA VAL A 175 -16.38 -3.48 -6.30
C VAL A 175 -16.69 -1.98 -6.30
N GLU A 176 -15.93 -1.18 -5.54
CA GLU A 176 -16.09 0.28 -5.50
C GLU A 176 -15.73 0.92 -6.84
N ALA A 177 -14.63 0.47 -7.47
CA ALA A 177 -14.23 0.95 -8.78
C ALA A 177 -15.32 0.68 -9.83
N VAL A 178 -15.85 -0.53 -9.90
CA VAL A 178 -16.92 -0.92 -10.84
C VAL A 178 -18.20 -0.15 -10.57
N LYS A 179 -18.61 0.01 -9.30
CA LYS A 179 -19.81 0.76 -8.95
C LYS A 179 -19.74 2.20 -9.45
N PHE A 180 -18.63 2.89 -9.20
CA PHE A 180 -18.46 4.28 -9.64
C PHE A 180 -18.37 4.37 -11.17
N SER A 181 -17.64 3.47 -11.81
CA SER A 181 -17.49 3.45 -13.28
C SER A 181 -18.81 3.26 -14.03
N LYS A 182 -19.77 2.52 -13.46
CA LYS A 182 -21.12 2.40 -14.05
C LYS A 182 -21.85 3.75 -14.07
N ALA A 183 -21.86 4.49 -12.97
CA ALA A 183 -22.47 5.80 -12.92
C ALA A 183 -21.79 6.81 -13.87
N VAL A 184 -20.45 6.72 -13.99
CA VAL A 184 -19.69 7.54 -14.94
C VAL A 184 -20.02 7.18 -16.38
N ALA A 185 -20.23 5.90 -16.71
CA ALA A 185 -20.62 5.47 -18.06
C ALA A 185 -21.98 6.04 -18.47
N ASP A 186 -22.96 6.03 -17.54
CA ASP A 186 -24.29 6.65 -17.79
C ASP A 186 -24.13 8.15 -18.06
N ALA A 187 -23.32 8.85 -17.28
CA ALA A 187 -23.05 10.28 -17.47
C ALA A 187 -22.30 10.59 -18.77
N MET A 188 -21.45 9.68 -19.26
CA MET A 188 -20.80 9.79 -20.56
C MET A 188 -21.81 9.67 -21.70
N ASP A 189 -22.75 8.73 -21.61
CA ASP A 189 -23.83 8.56 -22.59
C ASP A 189 -24.72 9.80 -22.69
N GLU A 190 -25.15 10.32 -21.54
CA GLU A 190 -25.90 11.58 -21.47
C GLU A 190 -25.13 12.75 -22.11
N TYR A 191 -23.85 12.88 -21.82
CA TYR A 191 -23.00 13.91 -22.40
C TYR A 191 -22.92 13.80 -23.93
N MET A 192 -22.74 12.60 -24.46
CA MET A 192 -22.67 12.37 -25.91
C MET A 192 -23.97 12.71 -26.62
N GLN A 193 -25.13 12.56 -25.95
CA GLN A 193 -26.44 12.96 -26.52
C GLN A 193 -26.62 14.48 -26.61
N THR A 194 -25.77 15.27 -25.94
CA THR A 194 -25.80 16.74 -25.97
C THR A 194 -24.87 17.35 -27.02
N LEU A 195 -24.07 16.56 -27.70
CA LEU A 195 -23.15 16.99 -28.75
C LEU A 195 -23.82 17.00 -30.11
#